data_1a5cbb40be48b1c9d1cdcafc94c3a8a6
#
_entry.id   1a5cbb40be48b1c9d1cdcafc94c3a8a6
#
_cell.length_a   1.000
_cell.length_b   1.000
_cell.length_c   1.000
_cell.angle_alpha   90.00
_cell.angle_beta   90.00
_cell.angle_gamma   90.00
#
_symmetry.space_group_name_H-M   'P 1'
#
loop_
_entity.id
_entity.type
_entity.pdbx_description
1 polymer ?
#
loop_
_entity_poly.entity_id
_entity_poly.type
_entity_poly.pdbx_seq_one_letter_code
_entity_poly.pdbx_strand_id
1 'polypeptide(L)'
;EFETIVVYGGDGTLNRVVNIMMHQDIHLPIGYIPGGTTNDFSKAIDENGTIESYCRTIAFGNPFSYDVGCFNGTYFNYVAAFGAFTATSYETSRESKKILGYGAYVLNALGNLPASLSNHTKMKFIHDGVEEEGTFVFGAISNSPSVGGFKLPFYEDSTLDDGKFEVLLVAALDNLEVLHNVLSGVATGNIDPKYVHAFKTDKIEFICEEDTA
;
A
#
# COMPACT_ATOMS: atom_id res chain seq x y z
N GLU A 1 -2.05 34.88 -0.20
CA GLU A 1 -1.40 33.75 0.50
C GLU A 1 -2.40 32.60 0.49
N PHE A 2 -1.96 31.38 0.13
CA PHE A 2 -2.84 30.21 0.10
C PHE A 2 -2.71 29.48 1.44
N GLU A 3 -3.83 28.99 1.97
CA GLU A 3 -3.89 28.30 3.26
C GLU A 3 -4.11 26.78 3.12
N THR A 4 -4.55 26.32 1.95
CA THR A 4 -4.85 24.91 1.68
C THR A 4 -4.65 24.60 0.20
N ILE A 5 -4.17 23.41 -0.10
CA ILE A 5 -4.11 22.86 -1.47
C ILE A 5 -5.25 21.87 -1.62
N VAL A 6 -6.13 22.07 -2.62
CA VAL A 6 -7.22 21.12 -2.90
C VAL A 6 -6.82 20.22 -4.07
N VAL A 7 -6.87 18.91 -3.83
CA VAL A 7 -6.53 17.87 -4.81
C VAL A 7 -7.79 17.09 -5.17
N TYR A 8 -8.18 17.14 -6.45
CA TYR A 8 -9.23 16.29 -7.01
C TYR A 8 -8.61 15.24 -7.93
N GLY A 9 -8.74 13.96 -7.58
CA GLY A 9 -8.16 12.86 -8.36
C GLY A 9 -8.11 11.53 -7.61
N GLY A 10 -7.41 10.57 -8.15
CA GLY A 10 -7.15 9.28 -7.49
C GLY A 10 -5.88 9.30 -6.62
N ASP A 11 -5.58 8.15 -6.00
CA ASP A 11 -4.42 7.96 -5.11
C ASP A 11 -3.09 8.39 -5.77
N GLY A 12 -2.89 8.07 -7.04
CA GLY A 12 -1.70 8.49 -7.78
C GLY A 12 -1.58 10.00 -7.99
N THR A 13 -2.71 10.72 -8.11
CA THR A 13 -2.71 12.19 -8.19
C THR A 13 -2.33 12.80 -6.85
N LEU A 14 -2.92 12.29 -5.77
CA LEU A 14 -2.59 12.70 -4.42
C LEU A 14 -1.11 12.45 -4.12
N ASN A 15 -0.61 11.25 -4.41
CA ASN A 15 0.79 10.90 -4.18
C ASN A 15 1.76 11.83 -4.91
N ARG A 16 1.43 12.22 -6.14
CA ARG A 16 2.24 13.17 -6.92
C ARG A 16 2.29 14.56 -6.27
N VAL A 17 1.16 15.05 -5.76
CA VAL A 17 1.11 16.33 -5.03
C VAL A 17 1.92 16.24 -3.74
N VAL A 18 1.75 15.18 -2.95
CA VAL A 18 2.55 14.95 -1.74
C VAL A 18 4.05 14.96 -2.04
N ASN A 19 4.49 14.23 -3.09
CA ASN A 19 5.89 14.23 -3.49
C ASN A 19 6.42 15.64 -3.82
N ILE A 20 5.65 16.44 -4.58
CA ILE A 20 6.04 17.81 -4.90
C ILE A 20 6.15 18.65 -3.62
N MET A 21 5.19 18.55 -2.73
CA MET A 21 5.17 19.31 -1.48
C MET A 21 6.37 18.95 -0.59
N MET A 22 6.63 17.65 -0.42
CA MET A 22 7.77 17.17 0.38
C MET A 22 9.12 17.64 -0.19
N HIS A 23 9.31 17.56 -1.51
CA HIS A 23 10.55 18.00 -2.15
C HIS A 23 10.73 19.52 -2.16
N GLN A 24 9.64 20.28 -2.10
CA GLN A 24 9.67 21.75 -2.09
C GLN A 24 9.53 22.34 -0.68
N ASP A 25 9.50 21.51 0.36
CA ASP A 25 9.33 21.92 1.76
C ASP A 25 8.05 22.77 1.97
N ILE A 26 6.94 22.36 1.31
CA ILE A 26 5.65 23.04 1.39
C ILE A 26 4.83 22.41 2.51
N HIS A 27 4.54 23.20 3.54
CA HIS A 27 3.75 22.78 4.71
C HIS A 27 2.35 23.42 4.70
N LEU A 28 1.50 22.96 3.79
CA LEU A 28 0.10 23.38 3.72
C LEU A 28 -0.81 22.15 3.88
N PRO A 29 -1.96 22.30 4.53
CA PRO A 29 -2.97 21.25 4.54
C PRO A 29 -3.41 20.88 3.13
N ILE A 30 -3.70 19.59 2.91
CA ILE A 30 -4.28 19.07 1.67
C ILE A 30 -5.74 18.75 1.90
N GLY A 31 -6.62 19.38 1.13
CA GLY A 31 -8.01 18.99 0.98
C GLY A 31 -8.12 17.96 -0.16
N TYR A 32 -8.45 16.71 0.15
CA TYR A 32 -8.53 15.66 -0.86
C TYR A 32 -9.97 15.30 -1.21
N ILE A 33 -10.28 15.35 -2.51
CA ILE A 33 -11.56 14.92 -3.08
C ILE A 33 -11.27 13.72 -3.99
N PRO A 34 -11.69 12.50 -3.61
CA PRO A 34 -11.40 11.30 -4.37
C PRO A 34 -12.16 11.27 -5.70
N GLY A 35 -11.43 11.17 -6.80
CA GLY A 35 -11.96 11.12 -8.17
C GLY A 35 -11.36 9.97 -8.99
N GLY A 36 -10.66 9.05 -8.36
CA GLY A 36 -10.04 7.88 -8.98
C GLY A 36 -10.94 6.65 -9.00
N THR A 37 -10.37 5.52 -9.39
CA THR A 37 -11.08 4.24 -9.47
C THR A 37 -11.16 3.55 -8.11
N THR A 38 -10.06 3.51 -7.35
CA THR A 38 -9.94 2.78 -6.09
C THR A 38 -10.08 3.70 -4.89
N ASN A 39 -9.32 4.79 -4.87
CA ASN A 39 -9.31 5.81 -3.82
C ASN A 39 -9.08 5.20 -2.42
N ASP A 40 -8.09 4.33 -2.31
CA ASP A 40 -7.82 3.57 -1.08
C ASP A 40 -7.46 4.49 0.08
N PHE A 41 -6.69 5.55 -0.18
CA PHE A 41 -6.34 6.53 0.84
C PHE A 41 -7.58 7.21 1.46
N SER A 42 -8.55 7.62 0.63
CA SER A 42 -9.76 8.26 1.16
C SER A 42 -10.62 7.28 1.96
N LYS A 43 -10.67 6.01 1.56
CA LYS A 43 -11.41 4.97 2.28
C LYS A 43 -10.80 4.64 3.64
N ALA A 44 -9.48 4.77 3.78
CA ALA A 44 -8.81 4.61 5.06
C ALA A 44 -9.19 5.72 6.06
N ILE A 45 -9.57 6.91 5.55
CA ILE A 45 -9.97 8.07 6.37
C ILE A 45 -11.50 8.09 6.57
N ASP A 46 -12.26 7.96 5.49
CA ASP A 46 -13.73 7.98 5.48
C ASP A 46 -14.26 7.04 4.38
N GLU A 47 -14.62 5.82 4.76
CA GLU A 47 -15.07 4.77 3.85
C GLU A 47 -16.37 5.15 3.10
N ASN A 48 -17.21 5.97 3.72
CA ASN A 48 -18.54 6.33 3.22
C ASN A 48 -18.64 7.79 2.77
N GLY A 49 -17.51 8.46 2.60
CA GLY A 49 -17.48 9.88 2.24
C GLY A 49 -18.13 10.16 0.87
N THR A 50 -18.85 11.27 0.80
CA THR A 50 -19.42 11.81 -0.42
C THR A 50 -18.65 13.05 -0.87
N ILE A 51 -18.77 13.44 -2.14
CA ILE A 51 -18.16 14.70 -2.63
C ILE A 51 -18.58 15.88 -1.77
N GLU A 52 -19.85 15.94 -1.37
CA GLU A 52 -20.36 17.01 -0.51
C GLU A 52 -19.70 16.98 0.88
N SER A 53 -19.56 15.79 1.50
CA SER A 53 -18.90 15.66 2.80
C SER A 53 -17.43 16.06 2.73
N TYR A 54 -16.69 15.65 1.70
CA TYR A 54 -15.30 16.07 1.48
C TYR A 54 -15.19 17.59 1.32
N CYS A 55 -16.02 18.21 0.48
CA CYS A 55 -16.02 19.67 0.32
C CYS A 55 -16.33 20.38 1.64
N ARG A 56 -17.27 19.88 2.43
CA ARG A 56 -17.61 20.42 3.74
C ARG A 56 -16.44 20.31 4.72
N THR A 57 -15.77 19.14 4.77
CA THR A 57 -14.61 18.92 5.62
C THR A 57 -13.46 19.84 5.23
N ILE A 58 -13.20 20.02 3.94
CA ILE A 58 -12.16 20.95 3.46
C ILE A 58 -12.46 22.39 3.87
N ALA A 59 -13.72 22.80 3.82
CA ALA A 59 -14.10 24.20 4.09
C ALA A 59 -14.20 24.53 5.59
N PHE A 60 -14.56 23.55 6.42
CA PHE A 60 -14.96 23.80 7.81
C PHE A 60 -14.36 22.82 8.83
N GLY A 61 -13.66 21.79 8.37
CA GLY A 61 -13.02 20.78 9.24
C GLY A 61 -11.70 21.24 9.78
N ASN A 62 -11.14 20.41 10.67
CA ASN A 62 -9.80 20.60 11.18
C ASN A 62 -8.83 19.70 10.43
N PRO A 63 -7.63 20.17 10.09
CA PRO A 63 -6.59 19.33 9.54
C PRO A 63 -6.11 18.31 10.59
N PHE A 64 -5.70 17.13 10.12
CA PHE A 64 -4.99 16.13 10.92
C PHE A 64 -3.66 15.79 10.25
N SER A 65 -2.71 15.32 11.03
CA SER A 65 -1.43 14.86 10.52
C SER A 65 -1.50 13.40 10.10
N TYR A 66 -0.73 13.02 9.11
CA TYR A 66 -0.50 11.62 8.78
C TYR A 66 0.94 11.42 8.32
N ASP A 67 1.44 10.21 8.47
CA ASP A 67 2.80 9.87 8.13
C ASP A 67 2.98 9.66 6.63
N VAL A 68 4.09 10.16 6.11
CA VAL A 68 4.48 10.01 4.72
C VAL A 68 5.75 9.17 4.67
N GLY A 69 5.68 8.04 3.96
CA GLY A 69 6.85 7.19 3.76
C GLY A 69 7.82 7.78 2.75
N CYS A 70 9.10 7.47 2.92
CA CYS A 70 10.14 7.82 1.96
C CYS A 70 10.91 6.54 1.57
N PHE A 71 10.83 6.14 0.31
CA PHE A 71 11.53 5.00 -0.23
C PHE A 71 12.58 5.48 -1.25
N ASN A 72 13.85 5.39 -0.86
CA ASN A 72 15.00 5.83 -1.68
C ASN A 72 14.83 7.26 -2.25
N GLY A 73 14.34 8.20 -1.43
CA GLY A 73 14.13 9.60 -1.82
C GLY A 73 12.82 9.88 -2.55
N THR A 74 11.97 8.87 -2.78
CA THR A 74 10.63 9.05 -3.34
C THR A 74 9.61 8.89 -2.22
N TYR A 75 8.73 9.88 -2.07
CA TYR A 75 7.70 9.86 -1.04
C TYR A 75 6.47 9.10 -1.48
N PHE A 76 5.83 8.42 -0.55
CA PHE A 76 4.53 7.76 -0.75
C PHE A 76 3.60 8.04 0.43
N ASN A 77 2.34 8.27 0.12
CA ASN A 77 1.31 8.57 1.12
C ASN A 77 0.41 7.38 1.47
N TYR A 78 0.53 6.27 0.75
CA TYR A 78 -0.34 5.12 0.94
C TYR A 78 0.46 3.81 0.99
N VAL A 79 1.07 3.40 -0.11
CA VAL A 79 1.80 2.13 -0.20
C VAL A 79 2.99 2.21 -1.14
N ALA A 80 4.10 1.59 -0.71
CA ALA A 80 5.20 1.17 -1.57
C ALA A 80 5.22 -0.36 -1.63
N ALA A 81 5.31 -0.95 -2.81
CA ALA A 81 5.24 -2.39 -2.98
C ALA A 81 6.20 -2.87 -4.08
N PHE A 82 6.65 -4.12 -3.95
CA PHE A 82 7.49 -4.80 -4.92
C PHE A 82 7.02 -6.24 -5.16
N GLY A 83 7.52 -6.85 -6.24
CA GLY A 83 7.32 -8.26 -6.56
C GLY A 83 6.03 -8.56 -7.30
N ALA A 84 5.49 -9.76 -7.09
CA ALA A 84 4.28 -10.23 -7.75
C ALA A 84 3.11 -9.23 -7.57
N PHE A 85 2.24 -9.12 -8.57
CA PHE A 85 1.07 -8.22 -8.59
C PHE A 85 1.38 -6.74 -8.85
N THR A 86 2.62 -6.27 -8.71
CA THR A 86 2.94 -4.85 -8.97
C THR A 86 2.92 -4.54 -10.46
N ALA A 87 3.50 -5.41 -11.31
CA ALA A 87 3.49 -5.26 -12.77
C ALA A 87 2.07 -5.23 -13.36
N THR A 88 1.18 -6.11 -12.89
CA THR A 88 -0.21 -6.16 -13.35
C THR A 88 -1.01 -4.92 -12.98
N SER A 89 -0.63 -4.21 -11.92
CA SER A 89 -1.26 -2.94 -11.53
C SER A 89 -0.98 -1.82 -12.53
N TYR A 90 0.15 -1.85 -13.23
CA TYR A 90 0.52 -0.85 -14.23
C TYR A 90 0.01 -1.17 -15.64
N GLU A 91 -0.06 -2.43 -16.03
CA GLU A 91 -0.40 -2.86 -17.39
C GLU A 91 -1.90 -2.99 -17.67
N THR A 92 -2.74 -3.09 -16.63
CA THR A 92 -4.18 -3.32 -16.83
C THR A 92 -4.95 -2.05 -17.11
N SER A 93 -5.75 -2.08 -18.16
CA SER A 93 -6.58 -0.94 -18.56
C SER A 93 -7.57 -0.52 -17.46
N ARG A 94 -7.85 0.79 -17.38
CA ARG A 94 -8.84 1.36 -16.45
C ARG A 94 -10.23 0.72 -16.55
N GLU A 95 -10.57 0.15 -17.72
CA GLU A 95 -11.86 -0.48 -17.97
C GLU A 95 -12.00 -1.84 -17.28
N SER A 96 -10.95 -2.67 -17.26
CA SER A 96 -10.96 -3.96 -16.59
C SER A 96 -11.10 -3.85 -15.07
N LYS A 97 -10.51 -2.80 -14.48
CA LYS A 97 -10.63 -2.50 -13.05
C LYS A 97 -12.05 -2.08 -12.64
N LYS A 98 -12.78 -1.41 -13.53
CA LYS A 98 -14.18 -0.98 -13.28
C LYS A 98 -15.18 -2.13 -13.32
N ILE A 99 -14.97 -3.13 -14.18
CA ILE A 99 -15.94 -4.19 -14.44
C ILE A 99 -15.87 -5.30 -13.37
N LEU A 100 -14.69 -5.60 -12.87
CA LEU A 100 -14.47 -6.76 -11.99
C LEU A 100 -14.34 -6.41 -10.51
N GLY A 101 -14.20 -5.13 -10.18
CA GLY A 101 -13.78 -4.70 -8.84
C GLY A 101 -12.33 -5.11 -8.55
N TYR A 102 -11.66 -4.36 -7.66
CA TYR A 102 -10.23 -4.56 -7.40
C TYR A 102 -9.92 -5.95 -6.80
N GLY A 103 -10.77 -6.46 -5.92
CA GLY A 103 -10.60 -7.78 -5.30
C GLY A 103 -10.69 -8.94 -6.29
N ALA A 104 -11.66 -8.90 -7.20
CA ALA A 104 -11.78 -9.90 -8.27
C ALA A 104 -10.64 -9.77 -9.30
N TYR A 105 -10.08 -8.58 -9.47
CA TYR A 105 -8.90 -8.35 -10.29
C TYR A 105 -7.65 -8.98 -9.68
N VAL A 106 -7.42 -8.82 -8.38
CA VAL A 106 -6.31 -9.48 -7.68
C VAL A 106 -6.49 -11.02 -7.72
N LEU A 107 -7.70 -11.53 -7.50
CA LEU A 107 -8.00 -12.96 -7.65
C LEU A 107 -7.79 -13.48 -9.08
N ASN A 108 -8.07 -12.68 -10.08
CA ASN A 108 -7.82 -13.05 -11.49
C ASN A 108 -6.32 -12.96 -11.87
N ALA A 109 -5.61 -12.00 -11.30
CA ALA A 109 -4.14 -11.96 -11.36
C ALA A 109 -3.52 -13.17 -10.66
N LEU A 110 -4.12 -13.64 -9.57
CA LEU A 110 -3.76 -14.89 -8.87
C LEU A 110 -3.97 -16.14 -9.74
N GLY A 111 -4.99 -16.16 -10.60
CA GLY A 111 -5.24 -17.25 -11.57
C GLY A 111 -4.18 -17.35 -12.68
N ASN A 112 -3.41 -16.29 -12.92
CA ASN A 112 -2.30 -16.26 -13.89
C ASN A 112 -0.92 -16.42 -13.25
N LEU A 113 -0.87 -16.86 -12.03
CA LEU A 113 0.29 -16.94 -11.14
C LEU A 113 1.41 -17.92 -11.48
N PRO A 114 1.27 -19.00 -12.29
CA PRO A 114 2.40 -19.90 -12.51
C PRO A 114 3.69 -19.22 -12.98
N ALA A 115 3.58 -18.13 -13.75
CA ALA A 115 4.74 -17.36 -14.20
C ALA A 115 5.25 -16.34 -13.17
N SER A 116 4.37 -15.79 -12.32
CA SER A 116 4.74 -14.79 -11.30
C SER A 116 5.23 -15.41 -9.99
N LEU A 117 4.90 -16.66 -9.70
CA LEU A 117 5.48 -17.42 -8.58
C LEU A 117 6.94 -17.78 -8.81
N SER A 118 7.41 -17.77 -10.05
CA SER A 118 8.82 -17.98 -10.37
C SER A 118 9.69 -16.73 -10.20
N ASN A 119 9.07 -15.54 -10.16
CA ASN A 119 9.76 -14.28 -9.90
C ASN A 119 9.82 -14.05 -8.38
N HIS A 120 10.87 -14.51 -7.76
CA HIS A 120 11.15 -14.30 -6.36
C HIS A 120 12.51 -13.61 -6.20
N THR A 121 12.60 -12.75 -5.21
CA THR A 121 13.83 -12.01 -4.90
C THR A 121 14.41 -12.52 -3.60
N LYS A 122 15.67 -12.95 -3.63
CA LYS A 122 16.44 -13.21 -2.42
C LYS A 122 16.90 -11.89 -1.86
N MET A 123 16.54 -11.61 -0.63
CA MET A 123 16.90 -10.35 0.02
C MET A 123 17.09 -10.54 1.52
N LYS A 124 17.87 -9.64 2.09
CA LYS A 124 17.87 -9.36 3.51
C LYS A 124 17.02 -8.15 3.79
N PHE A 125 16.38 -8.12 4.95
CA PHE A 125 15.75 -6.90 5.44
C PHE A 125 16.13 -6.66 6.90
N ILE A 126 16.25 -5.39 7.25
CA ILE A 126 16.68 -4.95 8.58
C ILE A 126 15.62 -3.98 9.10
N HIS A 127 15.04 -4.29 10.25
CA HIS A 127 14.11 -3.43 10.96
C HIS A 127 14.29 -3.58 12.48
N ASP A 128 14.10 -2.53 13.23
CA ASP A 128 14.20 -2.53 14.70
C ASP A 128 15.48 -3.17 15.25
N GLY A 129 16.58 -3.11 14.48
CA GLY A 129 17.88 -3.75 14.82
C GLY A 129 17.93 -5.26 14.59
N VAL A 130 16.90 -5.86 14.03
CA VAL A 130 16.85 -7.29 13.64
C VAL A 130 17.15 -7.40 12.16
N GLU A 131 18.05 -8.33 11.79
CA GLU A 131 18.34 -8.71 10.40
C GLU A 131 17.70 -10.07 10.11
N GLU A 132 16.92 -10.13 9.06
CA GLU A 132 16.31 -11.36 8.54
C GLU A 132 16.69 -11.54 7.07
N GLU A 133 16.76 -12.80 6.63
CA GLU A 133 17.04 -13.16 5.24
C GLU A 133 15.98 -14.13 4.74
N GLY A 134 15.56 -13.93 3.50
CA GLY A 134 14.58 -14.82 2.88
C GLY A 134 14.45 -14.60 1.39
N THR A 135 13.59 -15.41 0.79
CA THR A 135 13.20 -15.29 -0.61
C THR A 135 11.73 -14.91 -0.66
N PHE A 136 11.44 -13.76 -1.24
CA PHE A 136 10.11 -13.16 -1.22
C PHE A 136 9.55 -13.00 -2.62
N VAL A 137 8.24 -13.24 -2.77
CA VAL A 137 7.49 -13.04 -4.02
C VAL A 137 6.75 -11.71 -4.01
N PHE A 138 6.48 -11.15 -2.82
CA PHE A 138 5.75 -9.90 -2.68
C PHE A 138 6.15 -9.18 -1.39
N GLY A 139 6.17 -7.87 -1.43
CA GLY A 139 6.29 -7.01 -0.26
C GLY A 139 5.51 -5.73 -0.44
N ALA A 140 4.89 -5.28 0.65
CA ALA A 140 4.20 -4.00 0.73
C ALA A 140 4.52 -3.32 2.07
N ILE A 141 4.78 -2.03 1.99
CA ILE A 141 4.94 -1.13 3.12
C ILE A 141 3.86 -0.07 2.97
N SER A 142 2.95 0.02 3.93
CA SER A 142 1.80 0.92 3.85
C SER A 142 1.63 1.74 5.12
N ASN A 143 1.05 2.94 4.97
CA ASN A 143 0.49 3.70 6.07
C ASN A 143 -1.03 3.52 6.03
N SER A 144 -1.51 2.30 6.24
CA SER A 144 -2.94 1.98 6.20
C SER A 144 -3.19 0.54 6.67
N PRO A 145 -4.28 0.27 7.39
CA PRO A 145 -4.72 -1.08 7.71
C PRO A 145 -5.20 -1.87 6.47
N SER A 146 -5.12 -1.29 5.28
CA SER A 146 -5.53 -1.93 4.05
C SER A 146 -4.48 -1.76 2.95
N VAL A 147 -4.31 -2.79 2.13
CA VAL A 147 -3.46 -2.78 0.93
C VAL A 147 -4.27 -3.22 -0.27
N GLY A 148 -4.32 -2.38 -1.31
CA GLY A 148 -5.04 -2.68 -2.53
C GLY A 148 -6.55 -2.91 -2.33
N GLY A 149 -7.18 -2.25 -1.37
CA GLY A 149 -8.60 -2.42 -1.02
C GLY A 149 -8.91 -3.62 -0.13
N PHE A 150 -7.90 -4.37 0.31
CA PHE A 150 -8.05 -5.45 1.28
C PHE A 150 -7.71 -4.96 2.67
N LYS A 151 -8.66 -5.04 3.60
CA LYS A 151 -8.39 -4.84 5.03
C LYS A 151 -7.54 -6.01 5.53
N LEU A 152 -6.50 -5.69 6.27
CA LEU A 152 -5.58 -6.66 6.86
C LEU A 152 -5.90 -6.75 8.35
N PRO A 153 -6.55 -7.83 8.81
CA PRO A 153 -7.04 -7.93 10.20
C PRO A 153 -5.95 -7.77 11.27
N PHE A 154 -4.72 -8.10 10.94
CA PHE A 154 -3.57 -7.96 11.84
C PHE A 154 -3.07 -6.51 11.97
N TYR A 155 -3.69 -5.54 11.27
CA TYR A 155 -3.39 -4.11 11.33
C TYR A 155 -4.62 -3.27 11.72
N GLU A 156 -5.62 -3.86 12.37
CA GLU A 156 -6.83 -3.13 12.79
C GLU A 156 -6.54 -1.94 13.72
N ASP A 157 -5.47 -2.02 14.51
CA ASP A 157 -5.04 -0.96 15.43
C ASP A 157 -4.08 0.07 14.77
N SER A 158 -3.95 0.07 13.44
CA SER A 158 -3.09 1.01 12.74
C SER A 158 -3.69 2.40 12.76
N THR A 159 -2.85 3.38 13.08
CA THR A 159 -3.16 4.80 12.97
C THR A 159 -2.31 5.43 11.89
N LEU A 160 -2.77 6.52 11.31
CA LEU A 160 -2.08 7.17 10.19
C LEU A 160 -0.96 8.12 10.63
N ASP A 161 -0.76 8.29 11.94
CA ASP A 161 0.12 9.30 12.55
C ASP A 161 0.94 8.75 13.75
N ASP A 162 1.20 7.43 13.77
CA ASP A 162 1.97 6.80 14.85
C ASP A 162 3.49 6.71 14.57
N GLY A 163 3.94 7.26 13.45
CA GLY A 163 5.33 7.22 13.01
C GLY A 163 5.77 5.84 12.54
N LYS A 164 4.85 4.93 12.29
CA LYS A 164 5.14 3.56 11.85
C LYS A 164 4.38 3.18 10.59
N PHE A 165 4.93 2.22 9.89
CA PHE A 165 4.36 1.65 8.68
C PHE A 165 4.09 0.16 8.88
N GLU A 166 2.99 -0.30 8.30
CA GLU A 166 2.65 -1.71 8.20
C GLU A 166 3.48 -2.36 7.10
N VAL A 167 4.21 -3.41 7.47
CA VAL A 167 5.04 -4.20 6.55
C VAL A 167 4.43 -5.58 6.37
N LEU A 168 4.10 -5.92 5.13
CA LEU A 168 3.64 -7.26 4.74
C LEU A 168 4.62 -7.84 3.73
N LEU A 169 5.32 -8.92 4.10
CA LEU A 169 6.18 -9.66 3.19
C LEU A 169 5.63 -11.07 3.01
N VAL A 170 5.58 -11.54 1.77
CA VAL A 170 5.17 -12.90 1.42
C VAL A 170 6.36 -13.65 0.85
N ALA A 171 6.78 -14.70 1.54
CA ALA A 171 7.88 -15.56 1.14
C ALA A 171 7.54 -16.35 -0.13
N ALA A 172 8.55 -16.93 -0.76
CA ALA A 172 8.40 -17.83 -1.89
C ALA A 172 7.45 -19.00 -1.54
N LEU A 173 6.55 -19.32 -2.46
CA LEU A 173 5.49 -20.29 -2.23
C LEU A 173 5.80 -21.58 -3.00
N ASP A 174 5.68 -22.71 -2.32
CA ASP A 174 6.07 -24.02 -2.85
C ASP A 174 5.10 -24.55 -3.93
N ASN A 175 3.81 -24.20 -3.79
CA ASN A 175 2.75 -24.67 -4.69
C ASN A 175 1.44 -23.87 -4.53
N LEU A 176 0.44 -24.19 -5.37
CA LEU A 176 -0.86 -23.51 -5.38
C LEU A 176 -1.69 -23.70 -4.10
N GLU A 177 -1.52 -24.82 -3.40
CA GLU A 177 -2.20 -25.07 -2.14
C GLU A 177 -1.69 -24.13 -1.06
N VAL A 178 -0.36 -23.96 -0.96
CA VAL A 178 0.27 -23.02 -0.05
C VAL A 178 -0.16 -21.59 -0.37
N LEU A 179 -0.22 -21.22 -1.65
CA LEU A 179 -0.75 -19.91 -2.06
C LEU A 179 -2.18 -19.69 -1.55
N HIS A 180 -3.07 -20.67 -1.76
CA HIS A 180 -4.46 -20.57 -1.29
C HIS A 180 -4.52 -20.39 0.24
N ASN A 181 -3.72 -21.14 0.98
CA ASN A 181 -3.66 -21.04 2.43
C ASN A 181 -3.11 -19.67 2.89
N VAL A 182 -2.08 -19.15 2.24
CA VAL A 182 -1.52 -17.81 2.51
C VAL A 182 -2.58 -16.73 2.27
N LEU A 183 -3.27 -16.76 1.14
CA LEU A 183 -4.32 -15.79 0.82
C LEU A 183 -5.48 -15.84 1.82
N SER A 184 -5.92 -17.04 2.17
CA SER A 184 -6.95 -17.24 3.19
C SER A 184 -6.48 -16.75 4.55
N GLY A 185 -5.23 -17.03 4.92
CA GLY A 185 -4.61 -16.57 6.16
C GLY A 185 -4.54 -15.05 6.24
N VAL A 186 -4.09 -14.39 5.19
CA VAL A 186 -4.04 -12.92 5.10
C VAL A 186 -5.44 -12.31 5.23
N ALA A 187 -6.44 -12.90 4.55
CA ALA A 187 -7.82 -12.41 4.60
C ALA A 187 -8.50 -12.59 5.95
N THR A 188 -8.13 -13.63 6.71
CA THR A 188 -8.74 -13.96 8.01
C THR A 188 -7.92 -13.51 9.22
N GLY A 189 -6.71 -13.00 9.00
CA GLY A 189 -5.77 -12.65 10.07
C GLY A 189 -5.00 -13.85 10.66
N ASN A 190 -5.26 -15.07 10.18
CA ASN A 190 -4.58 -16.30 10.63
C ASN A 190 -3.39 -16.62 9.71
N ILE A 191 -2.34 -15.83 9.82
CA ILE A 191 -1.14 -15.95 8.97
C ILE A 191 -0.19 -17.03 9.49
N ASP A 192 0.44 -17.78 8.55
CA ASP A 192 1.54 -18.68 8.85
C ASP A 192 2.86 -17.88 8.78
N PRO A 193 3.59 -17.73 9.91
CA PRO A 193 4.84 -16.97 9.95
C PRO A 193 5.95 -17.55 9.07
N LYS A 194 5.83 -18.77 8.60
CA LYS A 194 6.74 -19.35 7.61
C LYS A 194 6.65 -18.65 6.26
N TYR A 195 5.46 -18.18 5.88
CA TYR A 195 5.20 -17.60 4.57
C TYR A 195 4.84 -16.12 4.59
N VAL A 196 4.38 -15.61 5.74
CA VAL A 196 3.90 -14.24 5.86
C VAL A 196 4.56 -13.56 7.06
N HIS A 197 5.35 -12.53 6.78
CA HIS A 197 5.89 -11.64 7.80
C HIS A 197 5.02 -10.38 7.83
N ALA A 198 4.41 -10.10 8.97
CA ALA A 198 3.57 -8.94 9.18
C ALA A 198 3.97 -8.24 10.48
N PHE A 199 4.42 -6.99 10.38
CA PHE A 199 4.90 -6.20 11.53
C PHE A 199 4.78 -4.71 11.23
N LYS A 200 5.02 -3.87 12.26
CA LYS A 200 5.11 -2.42 12.12
C LYS A 200 6.52 -1.96 12.43
N THR A 201 7.01 -0.98 11.70
CA THR A 201 8.31 -0.36 11.94
C THR A 201 8.33 1.09 11.45
N ASP A 202 9.18 1.92 12.03
CA ASP A 202 9.46 3.28 11.56
C ASP A 202 10.50 3.30 10.43
N LYS A 203 11.29 2.23 10.33
CA LYS A 203 12.35 2.11 9.32
C LYS A 203 12.58 0.66 8.92
N ILE A 204 12.67 0.44 7.61
CA ILE A 204 13.09 -0.84 7.04
C ILE A 204 14.12 -0.61 5.94
N GLU A 205 15.14 -1.46 5.89
CA GLU A 205 16.14 -1.49 4.84
C GLU A 205 16.08 -2.85 4.12
N PHE A 206 15.99 -2.81 2.79
CA PHE A 206 16.05 -4.00 1.95
C PHE A 206 17.38 -4.05 1.21
N ILE A 207 18.06 -5.19 1.29
CA ILE A 207 19.34 -5.45 0.63
C ILE A 207 19.12 -6.63 -0.31
N CYS A 208 19.07 -6.34 -1.62
CA CYS A 208 18.90 -7.33 -2.68
C CYS A 208 20.26 -7.75 -3.24
N GLU A 209 20.42 -9.03 -3.57
CA GLU A 209 21.65 -9.55 -4.21
C GLU A 209 21.75 -9.16 -5.69
N GLU A 210 20.60 -8.88 -6.35
CA GLU A 210 20.50 -8.45 -7.75
C GLU A 210 19.66 -7.19 -7.85
N ASP A 211 19.91 -6.36 -8.86
CA ASP A 211 19.07 -5.21 -9.19
C ASP A 211 17.66 -5.70 -9.54
N THR A 212 16.73 -5.50 -8.64
CA THR A 212 15.31 -5.76 -8.85
C THR A 212 14.64 -4.47 -9.26
N ALA A 213 14.40 -4.33 -10.56
CA ALA A 213 13.64 -3.22 -11.11
C ALA A 213 12.13 -3.51 -11.05
#